data_1168006bbdca7877dd17b9e6cd6cd0df
#
_entry.id   1168006bbdca7877dd17b9e6cd6cd0df
#
_cell.length_a   1.000
_cell.length_b   1.000
_cell.length_c   1.000
_cell.angle_alpha   90.00
_cell.angle_beta   90.00
_cell.angle_gamma   90.00
#
_symmetry.space_group_name_H-M   'P 1'
#
loop_
_entity.id
_entity.type
_entity.pdbx_description
1 polymer ?
#
loop_
_entity_poly.entity_id
_entity_poly.type
_entity_poly.pdbx_seq_one_letter_code
_entity_poly.pdbx_strand_id
1 'polypeptide(L)'
;MSRSARSPECSDHAEERRSLSVLAAQIEAVLFLAVSPVPSGELQSVLGVSGGEVSSALSELAAHLEGGHGLVLRSVAGGWVLETNPHFAEVLALFRDTSRRGRVRLSRAAVETLAVISYNQPVTRSEVEELRGVRSERVIETLLGHELIRIAGRKKASGSPLLYRTTPRFLELFGLEAIADLPSLEELGELGADPLEDAGPEGPFPEGEEETGAS
;
A
#
# COMPACT_ATOMS: atom_id res chain seq x y z
N MET A 1 -7.04 -45.47 55.88
CA MET A 1 -6.76 -45.83 54.47
C MET A 1 -6.82 -44.56 53.64
N SER A 2 -5.65 -43.90 53.55
CA SER A 2 -5.46 -42.68 52.80
C SER A 2 -5.44 -42.95 51.30
N ARG A 3 -6.24 -42.22 50.54
CA ARG A 3 -6.08 -42.08 49.09
C ARG A 3 -5.67 -40.65 48.80
N SER A 4 -4.36 -40.48 48.62
CA SER A 4 -3.75 -39.31 48.03
C SER A 4 -4.27 -39.11 46.62
N ALA A 5 -5.04 -38.04 46.41
CA ALA A 5 -5.38 -37.52 45.09
C ALA A 5 -4.17 -36.75 44.56
N ARG A 6 -3.49 -37.33 43.56
CA ARG A 6 -2.51 -36.58 42.75
C ARG A 6 -3.29 -35.56 41.92
N SER A 7 -2.98 -34.30 42.16
CA SER A 7 -3.32 -33.20 41.25
C SER A 7 -2.64 -33.45 39.92
N PRO A 8 -3.33 -33.24 38.79
CA PRO A 8 -2.65 -33.22 37.51
C PRO A 8 -1.73 -31.99 37.47
N GLU A 9 -0.44 -32.24 37.29
CA GLU A 9 0.54 -31.22 36.92
C GLU A 9 -0.01 -30.55 35.66
N CYS A 10 -0.47 -29.33 35.85
CA CYS A 10 -0.73 -28.40 34.78
C CYS A 10 0.61 -28.18 34.08
N SER A 11 0.80 -28.82 32.95
CA SER A 11 1.98 -28.68 32.12
C SER A 11 2.13 -27.18 31.84
N ASP A 12 3.16 -26.62 32.43
CA ASP A 12 3.72 -25.29 32.22
C ASP A 12 4.31 -25.21 30.79
N HIS A 13 3.47 -25.41 29.78
CA HIS A 13 3.69 -24.93 28.43
C HIS A 13 3.04 -23.52 28.34
N ALA A 14 3.37 -22.68 29.32
CA ALA A 14 3.42 -21.26 29.09
C ALA A 14 4.53 -21.10 28.05
N GLU A 15 4.12 -21.09 26.77
CA GLU A 15 4.88 -20.55 25.68
C GLU A 15 5.58 -19.30 26.21
N GLU A 16 6.90 -19.35 26.31
CA GLU A 16 7.73 -18.16 26.40
C GLU A 16 7.36 -17.31 25.18
N ARG A 17 6.34 -16.50 25.34
CA ARG A 17 6.11 -15.38 24.46
C ARG A 17 7.39 -14.60 24.55
N ARG A 18 8.24 -14.73 23.55
CA ARG A 18 9.46 -13.94 23.45
C ARG A 18 9.01 -12.49 23.53
N SER A 19 9.20 -11.87 24.69
CA SER A 19 8.97 -10.45 24.86
C SER A 19 9.89 -9.73 23.88
N LEU A 20 9.34 -8.80 23.11
CA LEU A 20 10.15 -7.95 22.24
C LEU A 20 11.27 -7.28 23.05
N SER A 21 12.44 -7.13 22.44
CA SER A 21 13.47 -6.25 22.99
C SER A 21 12.93 -4.82 23.09
N VAL A 22 13.50 -4.04 23.99
CA VAL A 22 13.08 -2.64 24.17
C VAL A 22 13.18 -1.86 22.86
N LEU A 23 14.21 -2.12 22.05
CA LEU A 23 14.40 -1.46 20.77
C LEU A 23 13.33 -1.86 19.75
N ALA A 24 12.99 -3.15 19.65
CA ALA A 24 11.92 -3.61 18.76
C ALA A 24 10.55 -3.04 19.17
N ALA A 25 10.26 -2.97 20.47
CA ALA A 25 9.03 -2.35 20.98
C ALA A 25 8.99 -0.81 20.72
N GLN A 26 10.11 -0.11 20.78
CA GLN A 26 10.21 1.29 20.40
C GLN A 26 9.95 1.50 18.91
N ILE A 27 10.50 0.63 18.05
CA ILE A 27 10.24 0.65 16.60
C ILE A 27 8.75 0.41 16.35
N GLU A 28 8.14 -0.58 16.97
CA GLU A 28 6.71 -0.86 16.86
C GLU A 28 5.87 0.39 17.20
N ALA A 29 6.19 1.07 18.31
CA ALA A 29 5.50 2.29 18.72
C ALA A 29 5.66 3.45 17.72
N VAL A 30 6.87 3.63 17.16
CA VAL A 30 7.12 4.64 16.13
C VAL A 30 6.33 4.33 14.86
N LEU A 31 6.35 3.08 14.40
CA LEU A 31 5.63 2.66 13.20
C LEU A 31 4.10 2.73 13.37
N PHE A 32 3.59 2.48 14.59
CA PHE A 32 2.17 2.63 14.90
C PHE A 32 1.70 4.10 14.82
N LEU A 33 2.56 5.03 15.20
CA LEU A 33 2.27 6.48 15.15
C LEU A 33 2.46 7.06 13.74
N ALA A 34 3.30 6.43 12.92
CA ALA A 34 3.66 6.93 11.60
C ALA A 34 2.47 6.90 10.63
N VAL A 35 2.29 7.96 9.86
CA VAL A 35 1.24 8.08 8.82
C VAL A 35 1.75 7.72 7.42
N SER A 36 3.05 7.52 7.28
CA SER A 36 3.74 7.12 6.03
C SER A 36 4.88 6.14 6.36
N PRO A 37 5.34 5.36 5.37
CA PRO A 37 6.46 4.44 5.58
C PRO A 37 7.70 5.15 6.13
N VAL A 38 8.31 4.60 7.18
CA VAL A 38 9.45 5.19 7.88
C VAL A 38 10.75 4.56 7.38
N PRO A 39 11.66 5.35 6.75
CA PRO A 39 12.96 4.85 6.31
C PRO A 39 13.83 4.39 7.49
N SER A 40 14.64 3.33 7.29
CA SER A 40 15.56 2.85 8.33
C SER A 40 16.51 3.92 8.85
N GLY A 41 16.93 4.87 8.01
CA GLY A 41 17.76 6.00 8.42
C GLY A 41 17.07 6.96 9.40
N GLU A 42 15.77 7.14 9.27
CA GLU A 42 14.96 7.92 10.21
C GLU A 42 14.84 7.20 11.55
N LEU A 43 14.58 5.89 11.56
CA LEU A 43 14.58 5.08 12.78
C LEU A 43 15.93 5.18 13.52
N GLN A 44 17.06 5.10 12.79
CA GLN A 44 18.38 5.29 13.36
C GLN A 44 18.54 6.66 14.04
N SER A 45 18.10 7.70 13.36
CA SER A 45 18.21 9.07 13.85
C SER A 45 17.36 9.33 15.09
N VAL A 46 16.11 8.82 15.09
CA VAL A 46 15.16 9.02 16.20
C VAL A 46 15.57 8.22 17.43
N LEU A 47 16.03 6.99 17.24
CA LEU A 47 16.37 6.08 18.34
C LEU A 47 17.83 6.17 18.80
N GLY A 48 18.68 6.85 18.03
CA GLY A 48 20.10 7.02 18.36
C GLY A 48 20.92 5.74 18.29
N VAL A 49 20.55 4.81 17.38
CA VAL A 49 21.16 3.48 17.23
C VAL A 49 21.75 3.27 15.84
N SER A 50 22.60 2.26 15.70
CA SER A 50 23.20 1.92 14.40
C SER A 50 22.24 1.23 13.47
N GLY A 51 22.53 1.23 12.15
CA GLY A 51 21.72 0.53 11.14
C GLY A 51 21.63 -0.98 11.37
N GLY A 52 22.68 -1.59 11.92
CA GLY A 52 22.69 -3.01 12.27
C GLY A 52 21.70 -3.34 13.40
N GLU A 53 21.64 -2.48 14.43
CA GLU A 53 20.70 -2.64 15.54
C GLU A 53 19.25 -2.46 15.07
N VAL A 54 18.97 -1.45 14.19
CA VAL A 54 17.64 -1.26 13.59
C VAL A 54 17.25 -2.48 12.77
N SER A 55 18.13 -3.01 11.91
CA SER A 55 17.86 -4.20 11.11
C SER A 55 17.56 -5.43 11.95
N SER A 56 18.32 -5.65 13.02
CA SER A 56 18.09 -6.77 13.96
C SER A 56 16.74 -6.64 14.66
N ALA A 57 16.40 -5.43 15.15
CA ALA A 57 15.16 -5.17 15.85
C ALA A 57 13.92 -5.27 14.92
N LEU A 58 14.04 -4.85 13.66
CA LEU A 58 13.00 -5.04 12.65
C LEU A 58 12.76 -6.51 12.33
N SER A 59 13.84 -7.31 12.24
CA SER A 59 13.73 -8.76 12.03
C SER A 59 13.08 -9.45 13.22
N GLU A 60 13.40 -9.02 14.45
CA GLU A 60 12.77 -9.49 15.67
C GLU A 60 11.27 -9.16 15.70
N LEU A 61 10.92 -7.91 15.36
CA LEU A 61 9.52 -7.46 15.30
C LEU A 61 8.74 -8.23 14.24
N ALA A 62 9.30 -8.43 13.05
CA ALA A 62 8.68 -9.22 11.98
C ALA A 62 8.37 -10.65 12.47
N ALA A 63 9.36 -11.34 13.05
CA ALA A 63 9.19 -12.69 13.58
C ALA A 63 8.16 -12.76 14.72
N HIS A 64 8.07 -11.71 15.55
CA HIS A 64 7.07 -11.62 16.61
C HIS A 64 5.66 -11.52 16.02
N LEU A 65 5.47 -10.69 14.98
CA LEU A 65 4.17 -10.46 14.35
C LEU A 65 3.70 -11.66 13.49
N GLU A 66 4.58 -12.51 12.99
CA GLU A 66 4.23 -13.76 12.29
C GLU A 66 3.49 -14.77 13.21
N GLY A 67 3.60 -14.64 14.51
CA GLY A 67 3.01 -15.53 15.51
C GLY A 67 1.50 -15.41 15.71
N GLY A 68 0.71 -14.97 14.71
CA GLY A 68 -0.75 -14.92 14.79
C GLY A 68 -1.30 -13.56 15.21
N HIS A 69 -0.56 -12.50 14.98
CA HIS A 69 -0.99 -11.12 15.23
C HIS A 69 -1.91 -10.58 14.13
N GLY A 70 -2.74 -9.60 14.48
CA GLY A 70 -3.60 -8.87 13.53
C GLY A 70 -2.86 -7.86 12.65
N LEU A 71 -1.56 -7.67 12.90
CA LEU A 71 -0.67 -6.76 12.16
C LEU A 71 0.48 -7.54 11.54
N VAL A 72 1.04 -6.98 10.48
CA VAL A 72 2.27 -7.45 9.82
C VAL A 72 3.19 -6.26 9.58
N LEU A 73 4.50 -6.52 9.61
CA LEU A 73 5.52 -5.55 9.24
C LEU A 73 5.82 -5.68 7.75
N ARG A 74 5.78 -4.59 7.00
CA ARG A 74 6.11 -4.58 5.57
C ARG A 74 7.09 -3.46 5.21
N SER A 75 7.90 -3.73 4.20
CA SER A 75 8.71 -2.72 3.53
C SER A 75 7.92 -2.18 2.32
N VAL A 76 7.66 -0.88 2.29
CA VAL A 76 6.87 -0.20 1.25
C VAL A 76 7.50 1.15 0.96
N ALA A 77 7.64 1.52 -0.30
CA ALA A 77 8.19 2.80 -0.73
C ALA A 77 9.57 3.15 -0.12
N GLY A 78 10.40 2.14 0.12
CA GLY A 78 11.73 2.29 0.74
C GLY A 78 11.71 2.56 2.24
N GLY A 79 10.60 2.35 2.93
CA GLY A 79 10.41 2.48 4.36
C GLY A 79 9.64 1.29 4.97
N TRP A 80 9.46 1.31 6.27
CA TRP A 80 8.77 0.29 7.05
C TRP A 80 7.41 0.78 7.52
N VAL A 81 6.42 -0.10 7.53
CA VAL A 81 5.06 0.20 7.96
C VAL A 81 4.44 -1.01 8.66
N LEU A 82 3.57 -0.75 9.63
CA LEU A 82 2.67 -1.75 10.19
C LEU A 82 1.35 -1.73 9.40
N GLU A 83 1.00 -2.88 8.85
CA GLU A 83 -0.26 -3.06 8.12
C GLU A 83 -1.13 -4.11 8.81
N THR A 84 -2.42 -4.09 8.51
CA THR A 84 -3.32 -5.15 8.95
C THR A 84 -3.02 -6.44 8.22
N ASN A 85 -3.02 -7.57 8.95
CA ASN A 85 -2.75 -8.87 8.37
C ASN A 85 -3.84 -9.21 7.32
N PRO A 86 -3.46 -9.55 6.08
CA PRO A 86 -4.39 -9.89 4.99
C PRO A 86 -5.33 -11.06 5.33
N HIS A 87 -4.92 -11.94 6.25
CA HIS A 87 -5.76 -13.05 6.72
C HIS A 87 -7.10 -12.57 7.30
N PHE A 88 -7.17 -11.36 7.83
CA PHE A 88 -8.37 -10.77 8.41
C PHE A 88 -9.11 -9.81 7.45
N ALA A 89 -8.85 -9.91 6.14
CA ALA A 89 -9.39 -9.00 5.13
C ALA A 89 -10.93 -8.91 5.16
N GLU A 90 -11.63 -10.03 5.34
CA GLU A 90 -13.10 -10.08 5.40
C GLU A 90 -13.66 -9.28 6.57
N VAL A 91 -13.12 -9.49 7.78
CA VAL A 91 -13.54 -8.75 8.99
C VAL A 91 -13.25 -7.25 8.84
N LEU A 92 -12.11 -6.92 8.24
CA LEU A 92 -11.72 -5.53 8.00
C LEU A 92 -12.60 -4.87 6.93
N ALA A 93 -13.06 -5.62 5.93
CA ALA A 93 -14.01 -5.12 4.94
C ALA A 93 -15.35 -4.76 5.60
N LEU A 94 -15.90 -5.62 6.44
CA LEU A 94 -17.12 -5.34 7.21
C LEU A 94 -16.99 -4.09 8.09
N PHE A 95 -15.86 -3.91 8.76
CA PHE A 95 -15.60 -2.72 9.56
C PHE A 95 -15.47 -1.46 8.70
N ARG A 96 -14.85 -1.56 7.51
CA ARG A 96 -14.67 -0.44 6.57
C ARG A 96 -15.98 0.02 5.94
N ASP A 97 -16.94 -0.88 5.70
CA ASP A 97 -18.27 -0.51 5.17
C ASP A 97 -19.06 0.35 6.16
N THR A 98 -18.82 0.19 7.45
CA THR A 98 -19.36 1.07 8.50
C THR A 98 -18.61 2.40 8.61
N SER A 99 -17.36 2.47 8.13
CA SER A 99 -16.46 3.62 8.24
C SER A 99 -16.10 4.15 6.86
N ARG A 100 -16.96 4.99 6.26
CA ARG A 100 -16.76 5.57 4.90
C ARG A 100 -15.59 6.56 4.79
N ARG A 101 -14.49 6.39 5.50
CA ARG A 101 -13.36 7.33 5.51
C ARG A 101 -12.18 6.85 4.66
N GLY A 102 -11.81 7.64 3.64
CA GLY A 102 -10.45 7.67 3.10
C GLY A 102 -10.10 6.78 1.93
N ARG A 103 -11.05 6.16 1.20
CA ARG A 103 -10.70 5.40 -0.01
C ARG A 103 -10.45 6.34 -1.20
N VAL A 104 -9.25 6.27 -1.77
CA VAL A 104 -9.00 6.77 -3.13
C VAL A 104 -9.78 5.86 -4.08
N ARG A 105 -10.88 6.37 -4.65
CA ARG A 105 -11.67 5.64 -5.65
C ARG A 105 -11.20 6.09 -7.02
N LEU A 106 -10.54 5.21 -7.74
CA LEU A 106 -10.15 5.45 -9.12
C LEU A 106 -11.20 4.85 -10.06
N SER A 107 -11.62 5.62 -11.06
CA SER A 107 -12.42 5.08 -12.15
C SER A 107 -11.59 4.09 -12.98
N ARG A 108 -12.24 3.21 -13.75
CA ARG A 108 -11.57 2.30 -14.69
C ARG A 108 -10.59 3.05 -15.60
N ALA A 109 -11.02 4.17 -16.17
CA ALA A 109 -10.17 5.03 -16.99
C ALA A 109 -8.94 5.58 -16.23
N ALA A 110 -9.09 5.87 -14.93
CA ALA A 110 -7.97 6.33 -14.10
C ALA A 110 -6.96 5.21 -13.82
N VAL A 111 -7.44 3.99 -13.56
CA VAL A 111 -6.57 2.81 -13.37
C VAL A 111 -5.80 2.50 -14.65
N GLU A 112 -6.47 2.47 -15.81
CA GLU A 112 -5.82 2.24 -17.11
C GLU A 112 -4.76 3.31 -17.42
N THR A 113 -5.08 4.60 -17.18
CA THR A 113 -4.13 5.70 -17.39
C THR A 113 -2.93 5.59 -16.46
N LEU A 114 -3.19 5.28 -15.21
CA LEU A 114 -2.15 5.11 -14.20
C LEU A 114 -1.22 3.94 -14.55
N ALA A 115 -1.77 2.82 -15.01
CA ALA A 115 -0.99 1.68 -15.50
C ALA A 115 -0.09 2.09 -16.67
N VAL A 116 -0.64 2.75 -17.71
CA VAL A 116 0.16 3.23 -18.84
C VAL A 116 1.31 4.13 -18.38
N ILE A 117 1.05 5.05 -17.44
CA ILE A 117 2.10 5.94 -16.91
C ILE A 117 3.14 5.14 -16.13
N SER A 118 2.75 4.22 -15.25
CA SER A 118 3.66 3.47 -14.40
C SER A 118 4.66 2.61 -15.19
N TYR A 119 4.21 1.99 -16.28
CA TYR A 119 5.07 1.14 -17.12
C TYR A 119 5.91 1.92 -18.16
N ASN A 120 5.48 3.14 -18.55
CA ASN A 120 6.17 3.91 -19.61
C ASN A 120 6.85 5.18 -19.10
N GLN A 121 6.92 5.40 -17.80
CA GLN A 121 7.51 6.61 -17.21
C GLN A 121 9.01 6.75 -17.46
N PRO A 122 9.51 7.98 -17.74
CA PRO A 122 8.79 9.24 -17.85
C PRO A 122 8.06 9.39 -19.20
N VAL A 123 6.79 9.71 -19.18
CA VAL A 123 5.90 9.72 -20.35
C VAL A 123 5.15 11.06 -20.45
N THR A 124 4.89 11.52 -21.66
CA THR A 124 4.07 12.72 -21.92
C THR A 124 2.59 12.39 -22.05
N ARG A 125 1.72 13.42 -21.93
CA ARG A 125 0.27 13.24 -22.17
C ARG A 125 -0.01 12.65 -23.55
N SER A 126 0.61 13.17 -24.60
CA SER A 126 0.38 12.70 -25.97
C SER A 126 0.72 11.23 -26.14
N GLU A 127 1.82 10.76 -25.54
CA GLU A 127 2.21 9.34 -25.56
C GLU A 127 1.22 8.47 -24.77
N VAL A 128 0.69 8.97 -23.65
CA VAL A 128 -0.36 8.26 -22.89
C VAL A 128 -1.64 8.17 -23.72
N GLU A 129 -2.06 9.25 -24.39
CA GLU A 129 -3.24 9.29 -25.24
C GLU A 129 -3.08 8.39 -26.48
N GLU A 130 -1.87 8.31 -27.04
CA GLU A 130 -1.54 7.40 -28.15
C GLU A 130 -1.68 5.92 -27.72
N LEU A 131 -1.13 5.56 -26.56
CA LEU A 131 -1.22 4.20 -26.03
C LEU A 131 -2.63 3.79 -25.63
N ARG A 132 -3.43 4.74 -25.12
CA ARG A 132 -4.81 4.47 -24.71
C ARG A 132 -5.83 4.60 -25.84
N GLY A 133 -5.48 5.25 -26.94
CA GLY A 133 -6.41 5.56 -28.05
C GLY A 133 -7.48 6.62 -27.73
N VAL A 134 -7.44 7.23 -26.53
CA VAL A 134 -8.43 8.21 -26.06
C VAL A 134 -7.79 9.37 -25.31
N ARG A 135 -8.46 10.52 -25.30
CA ARG A 135 -8.01 11.69 -24.54
C ARG A 135 -7.95 11.38 -23.04
N SER A 136 -6.89 11.80 -22.38
CA SER A 136 -6.62 11.46 -20.99
C SER A 136 -6.37 12.67 -20.08
N GLU A 137 -6.63 13.90 -20.57
CA GLU A 137 -6.32 15.13 -19.84
C GLU A 137 -6.96 15.20 -18.46
N ARG A 138 -8.29 15.06 -18.37
CA ARG A 138 -9.03 15.08 -17.09
C ARG A 138 -8.57 13.96 -16.13
N VAL A 139 -8.28 12.81 -16.69
CA VAL A 139 -7.82 11.65 -15.88
C VAL A 139 -6.44 11.93 -15.31
N ILE A 140 -5.53 12.50 -16.09
CA ILE A 140 -4.19 12.90 -15.62
C ILE A 140 -4.32 13.98 -14.53
N GLU A 141 -5.22 14.96 -14.66
CA GLU A 141 -5.49 15.95 -13.61
C GLU A 141 -6.00 15.30 -12.32
N THR A 142 -6.92 14.34 -12.43
CA THR A 142 -7.41 13.56 -11.28
C THR A 142 -6.27 12.80 -10.59
N LEU A 143 -5.41 12.13 -11.35
CA LEU A 143 -4.26 11.40 -10.81
C LEU A 143 -3.23 12.32 -10.15
N LEU A 144 -3.02 13.53 -10.69
CA LEU A 144 -2.20 14.58 -10.06
C LEU A 144 -2.85 15.06 -8.75
N GLY A 145 -4.17 15.29 -8.75
CA GLY A 145 -4.93 15.69 -7.55
C GLY A 145 -4.92 14.65 -6.42
N HIS A 146 -4.86 13.37 -6.78
CA HIS A 146 -4.66 12.28 -5.82
C HIS A 146 -3.19 12.05 -5.44
N GLU A 147 -2.27 12.83 -6.00
CA GLU A 147 -0.83 12.71 -5.80
C GLU A 147 -0.24 11.33 -6.19
N LEU A 148 -0.92 10.59 -7.09
CA LEU A 148 -0.43 9.30 -7.57
C LEU A 148 0.62 9.44 -8.66
N ILE A 149 0.58 10.53 -9.40
CA ILE A 149 1.58 10.93 -10.38
C ILE A 149 2.07 12.36 -10.12
N ARG A 150 3.21 12.70 -10.66
CA ARG A 150 3.81 14.03 -10.59
C ARG A 150 4.42 14.45 -11.91
N ILE A 151 4.62 15.75 -12.10
CA ILE A 151 5.42 16.28 -13.18
C ILE A 151 6.90 16.05 -12.84
N ALA A 152 7.62 15.36 -13.74
CA ALA A 152 9.03 15.03 -13.58
C ALA A 152 9.97 15.90 -14.43
N GLY A 153 9.40 16.85 -15.18
CA GLY A 153 10.14 17.75 -16.05
C GLY A 153 9.44 17.98 -17.38
N ARG A 154 10.22 18.35 -18.40
CA ARG A 154 9.74 18.55 -19.77
C ARG A 154 10.58 17.78 -20.77
N LYS A 155 9.96 17.23 -21.78
CA LYS A 155 10.64 16.53 -22.88
C LYS A 155 11.31 17.57 -23.79
N LYS A 156 12.55 17.30 -24.19
CA LYS A 156 13.28 18.08 -25.18
C LYS A 156 12.73 17.81 -26.59
N ALA A 157 11.57 18.38 -26.91
CA ALA A 157 10.89 18.23 -28.19
C ALA A 157 10.11 19.52 -28.51
N SER A 158 9.58 19.66 -29.71
CA SER A 158 8.70 20.78 -30.11
C SER A 158 7.53 20.89 -29.11
N GLY A 159 7.25 22.09 -28.61
CA GLY A 159 6.22 22.34 -27.60
C GLY A 159 6.64 22.00 -26.16
N SER A 160 7.83 21.45 -25.91
CA SER A 160 8.35 21.11 -24.57
C SER A 160 7.30 20.47 -23.65
N PRO A 161 6.65 19.35 -24.03
CA PRO A 161 5.55 18.77 -23.26
C PRO A 161 6.00 18.28 -21.89
N LEU A 162 5.09 18.30 -20.91
CA LEU A 162 5.31 17.82 -19.55
C LEU A 162 5.54 16.31 -19.56
N LEU A 163 6.45 15.86 -18.70
CA LEU A 163 6.73 14.46 -18.42
C LEU A 163 6.11 14.09 -17.07
N TYR A 164 5.44 12.95 -17.03
CA TYR A 164 4.78 12.40 -15.85
C TYR A 164 5.52 11.19 -15.31
N ARG A 165 5.53 11.03 -14.00
CA ARG A 165 6.02 9.85 -13.25
C ARG A 165 5.13 9.57 -12.07
N THR A 166 5.15 8.34 -11.58
CA THR A 166 4.56 7.94 -10.30
C THR A 166 5.25 8.62 -9.11
N THR A 167 4.61 8.57 -7.96
CA THR A 167 5.05 9.14 -6.68
C THR A 167 5.28 8.05 -5.64
N PRO A 168 5.87 8.34 -4.47
CA PRO A 168 5.87 7.42 -3.33
C PRO A 168 4.46 6.99 -2.90
N ARG A 169 3.47 7.90 -2.96
CA ARG A 169 2.07 7.58 -2.66
C ARG A 169 1.49 6.51 -3.58
N PHE A 170 1.93 6.45 -4.84
CA PHE A 170 1.59 5.34 -5.73
C PHE A 170 2.12 4.02 -5.17
N LEU A 171 3.39 3.96 -4.76
CA LEU A 171 3.99 2.76 -4.18
C LEU A 171 3.26 2.33 -2.90
N GLU A 172 2.94 3.29 -2.02
CA GLU A 172 2.15 3.06 -0.80
C GLU A 172 0.77 2.46 -1.12
N LEU A 173 0.05 3.05 -2.10
CA LEU A 173 -1.29 2.60 -2.47
C LEU A 173 -1.31 1.16 -2.99
N PHE A 174 -0.27 0.76 -3.72
CA PHE A 174 -0.13 -0.58 -4.31
C PHE A 174 0.73 -1.53 -3.47
N GLY A 175 1.25 -1.09 -2.33
CA GLY A 175 2.07 -1.91 -1.43
C GLY A 175 3.40 -2.35 -2.05
N LEU A 176 4.00 -1.52 -2.92
CA LEU A 176 5.26 -1.77 -3.62
C LEU A 176 6.43 -1.13 -2.85
N GLU A 177 7.56 -1.80 -2.81
CA GLU A 177 8.79 -1.21 -2.27
C GLU A 177 9.44 -0.25 -3.27
N ALA A 178 9.44 -0.64 -4.54
CA ALA A 178 9.98 0.15 -5.65
C ALA A 178 9.14 -0.03 -6.93
N ILE A 179 9.33 0.85 -7.90
CA ILE A 179 8.66 0.74 -9.20
C ILE A 179 9.07 -0.51 -9.98
N ALA A 180 10.25 -1.06 -9.68
CA ALA A 180 10.74 -2.29 -10.28
C ALA A 180 9.96 -3.55 -9.83
N ASP A 181 9.20 -3.45 -8.75
CA ASP A 181 8.37 -4.55 -8.22
C ASP A 181 7.01 -4.65 -8.94
N LEU A 182 6.76 -3.78 -9.92
CA LEU A 182 5.60 -3.95 -10.78
C LEU A 182 5.73 -5.25 -11.57
N PRO A 183 4.67 -6.09 -11.61
CA PRO A 183 4.67 -7.31 -12.40
C PRO A 183 4.94 -7.00 -13.87
N SER A 184 5.66 -7.86 -14.55
CA SER A 184 5.88 -7.73 -15.99
C SER A 184 4.56 -7.94 -16.76
N LEU A 185 4.48 -7.44 -18.00
CA LEU A 185 3.30 -7.65 -18.85
C LEU A 185 3.07 -9.14 -19.15
N GLU A 186 4.12 -9.96 -19.15
CA GLU A 186 4.05 -11.41 -19.32
C GLU A 186 3.40 -12.07 -18.09
N GLU A 187 3.84 -11.71 -16.88
CA GLU A 187 3.24 -12.17 -15.62
C GLU A 187 1.78 -11.75 -15.47
N LEU A 188 1.41 -10.54 -15.92
CA LEU A 188 0.01 -10.10 -15.94
C LEU A 188 -0.83 -10.93 -16.92
N GLY A 189 -0.28 -11.35 -18.05
CA GLY A 189 -0.92 -12.23 -19.02
C GLY A 189 -1.17 -13.64 -18.47
N GLU A 190 -0.29 -14.15 -17.62
CA GLU A 190 -0.43 -15.46 -16.96
C GLU A 190 -1.45 -15.44 -15.81
N LEU A 191 -1.62 -14.31 -15.15
CA LEU A 191 -2.64 -14.12 -14.10
C LEU A 191 -4.07 -14.13 -14.64
N GLY A 192 -4.24 -14.11 -15.95
CA GLY A 192 -5.33 -14.57 -16.83
C GLY A 192 -6.75 -14.45 -16.31
N ALA A 193 -7.13 -13.37 -15.68
CA ALA A 193 -8.52 -12.95 -15.58
C ALA A 193 -8.53 -11.43 -15.47
N ASP A 194 -9.22 -10.78 -16.37
CA ASP A 194 -9.55 -9.37 -16.21
C ASP A 194 -10.36 -9.22 -14.92
N PRO A 195 -9.77 -8.72 -13.80
CA PRO A 195 -10.51 -8.56 -12.55
C PRO A 195 -11.64 -7.53 -12.66
N LEU A 196 -11.80 -6.95 -13.86
CA LEU A 196 -12.76 -5.90 -14.19
C LEU A 196 -13.96 -6.44 -14.99
N GLU A 197 -13.93 -7.70 -15.47
CA GLU A 197 -15.10 -8.29 -16.14
C GLU A 197 -16.23 -8.69 -15.18
N ASP A 198 -15.93 -8.88 -13.89
CA ASP A 198 -16.92 -9.29 -12.89
C ASP A 198 -17.57 -8.11 -12.12
N ALA A 199 -17.14 -6.88 -12.39
CA ALA A 199 -17.86 -5.68 -12.02
C ALA A 199 -18.92 -5.42 -13.10
N GLY A 200 -20.11 -6.02 -12.95
CA GLY A 200 -21.27 -5.77 -13.79
C GLY A 200 -21.57 -4.27 -13.97
N PRO A 201 -22.47 -3.91 -14.90
CA PRO A 201 -22.71 -2.50 -15.29
C PRO A 201 -23.21 -1.58 -14.15
N GLU A 202 -23.46 -2.13 -12.98
CA GLU A 202 -23.75 -1.38 -11.76
C GLU A 202 -22.49 -1.26 -10.88
N GLY A 203 -21.52 -0.47 -11.33
CA GLY A 203 -20.49 0.04 -10.41
C GLY A 203 -21.17 0.84 -9.29
N PRO A 204 -20.63 0.81 -8.04
CA PRO A 204 -21.22 1.50 -6.89
C PRO A 204 -21.06 3.04 -6.94
N PHE A 205 -21.14 3.63 -8.11
CA PHE A 205 -21.02 5.07 -8.32
C PHE A 205 -22.33 5.61 -8.88
N PRO A 206 -23.09 6.40 -8.10
CA PRO A 206 -24.12 7.23 -8.68
C PRO A 206 -23.44 8.24 -9.62
N GLU A 207 -23.91 8.30 -10.84
CA GLU A 207 -23.60 9.40 -11.75
C GLU A 207 -23.95 10.68 -11.03
N GLY A 208 -23.00 11.63 -10.98
CA GLY A 208 -23.22 12.93 -10.37
C GLY A 208 -24.39 13.59 -11.09
N GLU A 209 -25.45 13.91 -10.36
CA GLU A 209 -26.52 14.77 -10.80
C GLU A 209 -25.90 16.11 -11.22
N GLU A 210 -25.95 16.40 -12.51
CA GLU A 210 -25.73 17.74 -13.03
C GLU A 210 -26.86 18.61 -12.46
N GLU A 211 -26.57 19.40 -11.43
CA GLU A 211 -27.43 20.54 -11.08
C GLU A 211 -27.45 21.52 -12.26
N THR A 212 -28.44 21.34 -13.12
CA THR A 212 -28.89 22.38 -14.02
C THR A 212 -29.58 23.47 -13.21
N GLY A 213 -28.79 24.45 -12.76
CA GLY A 213 -29.29 25.69 -12.21
C GLY A 213 -29.95 26.48 -13.35
N ALA A 214 -31.27 26.47 -13.40
CA ALA A 214 -32.08 27.39 -14.21
C ALA A 214 -32.63 28.52 -13.32
N SER A 215 -32.44 29.73 -13.80
CA SER A 215 -33.09 31.02 -13.47
C SER A 215 -32.44 31.86 -12.41
#